data_a253eb7b2c10895c061b02fff6d39d66
#
_entry.id   a253eb7b2c10895c061b02fff6d39d66
#
_cell.length_a   1.000
_cell.length_b   1.000
_cell.length_c   1.000
_cell.angle_alpha   90.00
_cell.angle_beta   90.00
_cell.angle_gamma   90.00
#
_symmetry.space_group_name_H-M   'P 1'
#
loop_
_entity.id
_entity.type
_entity.pdbx_description
1 polymer ?
#
loop_
_entity_poly.entity_id
_entity_poly.type
_entity_poly.pdbx_seq_one_letter_code
_entity_poly.pdbx_strand_id
1 'polypeptide(L)'
;MLKTNEMVGACVARRRAWGCGALAVALAGSLALAGCTGGTFEEAAEGAGEKSEQGQGGQAQGDNGPTGTTGEVDWASLIDIPGMDFEYSDRDKDASYDVASATNIALSGQGATVSGEGAAVEGATVTISAAGTYAVAGELTAGSLVVNAGDQDKVQIVLSGVSIRNEAGPALNIQQADRVFVTLADGTQNTLADGASYALAEGEDEPNAALYSKADLTINGTGALSIEGNYC
;
A
#
# COMPACT_ATOMS: atom_id res chain seq x y z
N MET A 1 11.86 63.81 3.47
CA MET A 1 11.18 63.76 4.77
C MET A 1 10.67 62.35 4.97
N LEU A 2 11.45 61.50 5.64
CA LEU A 2 11.34 61.04 7.03
C LEU A 2 9.95 60.39 7.30
N LYS A 3 9.82 59.12 7.71
CA LYS A 3 10.42 58.41 8.84
C LYS A 3 10.28 56.88 8.68
N THR A 4 11.35 56.21 8.97
CA THR A 4 11.46 54.82 9.46
C THR A 4 10.62 54.55 10.71
N ASN A 5 10.07 53.33 10.81
CA ASN A 5 9.80 52.73 12.12
C ASN A 5 10.00 51.22 12.07
N GLU A 6 11.14 50.79 12.59
CA GLU A 6 11.44 49.43 12.98
C GLU A 6 10.62 49.06 14.22
N MET A 7 9.97 47.88 14.20
CA MET A 7 9.60 47.21 15.44
C MET A 7 10.23 45.83 15.48
N VAL A 8 11.28 45.73 16.26
CA VAL A 8 11.90 44.50 16.72
C VAL A 8 10.99 43.92 17.82
N GLY A 9 10.39 42.79 17.53
CA GLY A 9 9.66 41.97 18.52
C GLY A 9 10.46 40.74 18.88
N ALA A 10 11.24 40.81 19.95
CA ALA A 10 11.93 39.68 20.54
C ALA A 10 10.92 38.77 21.26
N CYS A 11 10.75 37.55 20.79
CA CYS A 11 9.99 36.52 21.49
C CYS A 11 10.94 35.61 22.25
N VAL A 12 10.90 35.75 23.60
CA VAL A 12 11.72 35.02 24.56
C VAL A 12 11.27 33.56 24.63
N ALA A 13 12.15 32.64 24.25
CA ALA A 13 11.97 31.20 24.44
C ALA A 13 12.12 30.85 25.95
N ARG A 14 11.06 30.43 26.60
CA ARG A 14 11.10 29.77 27.90
C ARG A 14 11.42 28.30 27.74
N ARG A 15 12.65 27.92 28.02
CA ARG A 15 13.04 26.53 28.25
C ARG A 15 12.46 26.07 29.59
N ARG A 16 11.58 25.07 29.56
CA ARG A 16 11.26 24.26 30.76
C ARG A 16 12.15 23.01 30.71
N ALA A 17 13.11 22.99 31.62
CA ALA A 17 13.85 21.79 31.98
C ALA A 17 12.93 20.86 32.78
N TRP A 18 12.76 19.63 32.34
CA TRP A 18 12.19 18.54 33.14
C TRP A 18 13.32 17.53 33.41
N GLY A 19 13.43 17.28 34.72
CA GLY A 19 14.53 16.56 35.30
C GLY A 19 14.56 15.07 35.00
N CYS A 20 15.76 14.56 35.06
CA CYS A 20 16.12 13.15 35.14
C CYS A 20 15.43 12.46 36.31
N GLY A 21 14.70 11.39 36.04
CA GLY A 21 14.33 10.36 37.00
C GLY A 21 14.80 9.02 36.50
N ALA A 22 15.97 8.65 36.90
CA ALA A 22 16.47 7.28 36.72
C ALA A 22 15.73 6.37 37.70
N LEU A 23 15.07 5.32 37.20
CA LEU A 23 14.63 4.19 38.01
C LEU A 23 15.14 2.91 37.33
N ALA A 24 16.25 2.43 37.85
CA ALA A 24 16.75 1.10 37.58
C ALA A 24 15.97 0.10 38.43
N VAL A 25 15.31 -0.86 37.81
CA VAL A 25 14.83 -2.07 38.49
C VAL A 25 15.42 -3.26 37.75
N ALA A 26 16.44 -3.82 38.38
CA ALA A 26 16.96 -5.13 38.07
C ALA A 26 16.10 -6.17 38.77
N LEU A 27 15.56 -7.16 38.05
CA LEU A 27 15.06 -8.39 38.61
C LEU A 27 15.55 -9.55 37.78
N ALA A 28 16.53 -10.23 38.38
CA ALA A 28 16.98 -11.56 37.98
C ALA A 28 15.97 -12.57 38.52
N GLY A 29 15.66 -13.58 37.75
CA GLY A 29 14.79 -14.69 38.16
C GLY A 29 14.82 -15.82 37.14
N SER A 30 15.83 -16.65 37.22
CA SER A 30 15.89 -18.11 37.34
C SER A 30 15.14 -18.99 36.34
N LEU A 31 15.96 -19.82 35.70
CA LEU A 31 15.70 -21.10 35.02
C LEU A 31 14.70 -22.02 35.74
N ALA A 32 13.86 -22.68 34.96
CA ALA A 32 13.41 -24.03 35.23
C ALA A 32 13.26 -24.81 33.93
N LEU A 33 14.12 -25.75 33.69
CA LEU A 33 14.01 -26.86 32.75
C LEU A 33 13.11 -27.96 33.36
N ALA A 34 12.12 -28.40 32.61
CA ALA A 34 11.53 -29.72 32.67
C ALA A 34 10.88 -29.93 31.30
N GLY A 35 11.20 -30.86 30.44
CA GLY A 35 11.61 -32.26 30.58
C GLY A 35 10.40 -33.17 30.45
N CYS A 36 10.44 -34.06 29.44
CA CYS A 36 9.62 -35.27 29.23
C CYS A 36 8.51 -35.15 28.19
N THR A 37 8.72 -35.89 27.19
CA THR A 37 8.41 -37.25 26.67
C THR A 37 7.29 -37.18 25.65
N GLY A 38 7.51 -37.51 24.39
CA GLY A 38 7.55 -38.84 23.81
C GLY A 38 6.15 -39.48 23.76
N GLY A 39 5.49 -39.38 22.61
CA GLY A 39 4.28 -40.10 22.31
C GLY A 39 4.19 -40.32 20.81
N THR A 40 4.78 -41.42 20.38
CA THR A 40 4.53 -42.05 19.10
C THR A 40 3.12 -42.63 19.13
N PHE A 41 2.31 -42.31 18.10
CA PHE A 41 1.13 -43.12 17.81
C PHE A 41 1.26 -43.73 16.43
N GLU A 42 1.30 -45.07 16.51
CA GLU A 42 1.28 -46.03 15.42
C GLU A 42 -0.06 -46.01 14.68
N GLU A 43 0.09 -46.29 13.45
CA GLU A 43 -0.79 -46.85 12.43
C GLU A 43 -1.80 -47.86 12.95
N ALA A 44 -3.05 -47.71 12.50
CA ALA A 44 -3.94 -48.85 12.37
C ALA A 44 -4.84 -48.64 11.13
N ALA A 45 -4.56 -49.43 10.13
CA ALA A 45 -5.40 -49.67 8.94
C ALA A 45 -6.56 -50.62 9.29
N GLU A 46 -7.43 -50.82 8.30
CA GLU A 46 -8.57 -51.76 8.11
C GLU A 46 -9.92 -51.19 8.52
N GLY A 47 -10.97 -51.30 7.71
CA GLY A 47 -11.22 -51.97 6.48
C GLY A 47 -12.70 -51.87 6.14
N ALA A 48 -12.94 -52.05 4.87
CA ALA A 48 -14.10 -52.66 4.23
C ALA A 48 -15.53 -52.08 4.36
N GLY A 49 -16.14 -51.92 3.20
CA GLY A 49 -17.55 -52.19 3.05
C GLY A 49 -18.33 -51.37 2.04
N GLU A 50 -18.27 -51.80 0.82
CA GLU A 50 -19.29 -51.76 -0.25
C GLU A 50 -20.69 -51.24 0.12
N LYS A 51 -21.26 -50.38 -0.73
CA LYS A 51 -22.32 -50.77 -1.68
C LYS A 51 -22.70 -49.64 -2.63
N SER A 52 -22.68 -50.01 -3.89
CA SER A 52 -23.27 -49.37 -5.04
C SER A 52 -24.79 -49.19 -4.90
N GLU A 53 -25.29 -48.02 -5.32
CA GLU A 53 -26.62 -47.95 -5.95
C GLU A 53 -26.54 -47.11 -7.21
N GLN A 54 -26.92 -47.78 -8.29
CA GLN A 54 -27.17 -47.24 -9.62
C GLN A 54 -28.42 -46.36 -9.57
N GLY A 55 -28.29 -45.14 -10.02
CA GLY A 55 -29.39 -44.25 -10.37
C GLY A 55 -29.23 -43.77 -11.80
N GLN A 56 -30.09 -44.19 -12.64
CA GLN A 56 -30.20 -44.03 -14.08
C GLN A 56 -30.42 -42.55 -14.50
N GLY A 57 -29.71 -42.12 -15.54
CA GLY A 57 -30.32 -41.46 -16.71
C GLY A 57 -30.67 -39.98 -16.57
N GLY A 58 -29.78 -39.12 -16.98
CA GLY A 58 -30.06 -37.78 -17.46
C GLY A 58 -29.02 -37.41 -18.50
N GLN A 59 -29.36 -37.58 -19.78
CA GLN A 59 -28.57 -37.02 -20.87
C GLN A 59 -28.65 -35.50 -20.79
N ALA A 60 -27.62 -34.87 -20.25
CA ALA A 60 -27.36 -33.48 -20.46
C ALA A 60 -26.52 -33.35 -21.72
N GLN A 61 -27.10 -32.67 -22.68
CA GLN A 61 -26.55 -32.26 -23.95
C GLN A 61 -25.23 -31.55 -23.76
N GLY A 62 -24.25 -31.88 -24.59
CA GLY A 62 -22.89 -31.37 -24.52
C GLY A 62 -22.81 -29.86 -24.52
N ASP A 63 -22.24 -29.35 -23.45
CA ASP A 63 -21.68 -28.03 -23.40
C ASP A 63 -20.33 -28.09 -24.13
N ASN A 64 -20.31 -27.52 -25.32
CA ASN A 64 -19.06 -27.20 -26.02
C ASN A 64 -18.38 -26.02 -25.34
N GLY A 65 -17.83 -26.29 -24.17
CA GLY A 65 -16.87 -25.36 -23.58
C GLY A 65 -15.69 -25.19 -24.53
N PRO A 66 -15.18 -23.98 -24.74
CA PRO A 66 -14.05 -23.76 -25.61
C PRO A 66 -12.84 -24.50 -25.06
N THR A 67 -12.34 -25.48 -25.82
CA THR A 67 -11.07 -26.16 -25.60
C THR A 67 -9.96 -25.10 -25.60
N GLY A 68 -9.34 -24.94 -24.44
CA GLY A 68 -8.30 -23.93 -24.20
C GLY A 68 -7.14 -24.01 -25.18
N THR A 69 -7.09 -23.02 -26.03
CA THR A 69 -5.85 -22.47 -26.51
C THR A 69 -5.48 -21.39 -25.51
N THR A 70 -4.24 -21.41 -25.01
CA THR A 70 -3.64 -20.31 -24.22
C THR A 70 -3.47 -19.09 -25.12
N GLY A 71 -4.58 -18.51 -25.56
CA GLY A 71 -4.67 -17.22 -26.19
C GLY A 71 -4.97 -16.22 -25.08
N GLU A 72 -4.28 -15.15 -25.08
CA GLU A 72 -4.57 -13.97 -24.31
C GLU A 72 -6.05 -13.64 -24.45
N VAL A 73 -6.81 -13.77 -23.36
CA VAL A 73 -8.24 -13.44 -23.35
C VAL A 73 -8.32 -11.93 -23.36
N ASP A 74 -8.75 -11.36 -24.46
CA ASP A 74 -9.09 -9.93 -24.51
C ASP A 74 -10.38 -9.68 -23.71
N TRP A 75 -10.22 -9.39 -22.44
CA TRP A 75 -11.32 -9.11 -21.52
C TRP A 75 -12.15 -7.88 -21.93
N ALA A 76 -11.54 -6.94 -22.66
CA ALA A 76 -12.23 -5.77 -23.17
C ALA A 76 -13.30 -6.12 -24.21
N SER A 77 -13.09 -7.21 -24.97
CA SER A 77 -14.06 -7.70 -25.97
C SER A 77 -15.25 -8.46 -25.34
N LEU A 78 -15.13 -8.88 -24.07
CA LEU A 78 -16.16 -9.66 -23.38
C LEU A 78 -17.15 -8.80 -22.58
N ILE A 79 -16.81 -7.53 -22.33
CA ILE A 79 -17.62 -6.62 -21.52
C ILE A 79 -17.98 -5.41 -22.38
N ASP A 80 -19.07 -5.51 -23.15
CA ASP A 80 -19.68 -4.36 -23.80
C ASP A 80 -20.69 -3.72 -22.83
N ILE A 81 -20.24 -2.74 -22.06
CA ILE A 81 -21.12 -1.90 -21.24
C ILE A 81 -21.36 -0.61 -22.01
N PRO A 82 -22.57 -0.39 -22.53
CA PRO A 82 -22.88 0.79 -23.31
C PRO A 82 -22.57 2.08 -22.55
N GLY A 83 -21.74 2.93 -23.12
CA GLY A 83 -21.36 4.23 -22.53
C GLY A 83 -20.13 4.21 -21.62
N MET A 84 -19.47 3.08 -21.43
CA MET A 84 -18.15 3.00 -20.84
C MET A 84 -17.09 2.98 -21.94
N ASP A 85 -16.15 3.92 -21.86
CA ASP A 85 -14.93 3.92 -22.67
C ASP A 85 -13.83 3.24 -21.86
N PHE A 86 -13.42 2.05 -22.31
CA PHE A 86 -12.34 1.29 -21.70
C PHE A 86 -10.99 1.52 -22.41
N GLU A 87 -10.92 2.51 -23.30
CA GLU A 87 -9.68 2.78 -24.01
C GLU A 87 -8.69 3.52 -23.10
N TYR A 88 -7.54 2.88 -22.91
CA TYR A 88 -6.41 3.50 -22.22
C TYR A 88 -5.73 4.51 -23.15
N SER A 89 -5.44 5.69 -22.65
CA SER A 89 -4.62 6.65 -23.34
C SER A 89 -3.17 6.14 -23.50
N ASP A 90 -2.42 6.73 -24.42
CA ASP A 90 -0.99 6.38 -24.59
C ASP A 90 -0.20 6.60 -23.28
N ARG A 91 -0.59 7.60 -22.47
CA ARG A 91 0.05 7.87 -21.18
C ARG A 91 -0.27 6.79 -20.13
N ASP A 92 -1.44 6.18 -20.17
CA ASP A 92 -1.78 5.07 -19.25
C ASP A 92 -0.93 3.82 -19.52
N LYS A 93 -0.54 3.62 -20.78
CA LYS A 93 0.31 2.51 -21.22
C LYS A 93 1.80 2.81 -21.07
N ASP A 94 2.18 4.07 -20.88
CA ASP A 94 3.58 4.49 -20.76
C ASP A 94 4.05 4.39 -19.30
N ALA A 95 4.80 3.33 -19.01
CA ALA A 95 5.45 3.10 -17.73
C ALA A 95 6.86 3.71 -17.64
N SER A 96 7.30 4.47 -18.65
CA SER A 96 8.62 5.07 -18.65
C SER A 96 8.75 6.19 -17.60
N TYR A 97 9.94 6.32 -17.05
CA TYR A 97 10.31 7.38 -16.12
C TYR A 97 11.80 7.67 -16.17
N ASP A 98 12.18 8.90 -15.84
CA ASP A 98 13.58 9.29 -15.73
C ASP A 98 13.99 9.36 -14.26
N VAL A 99 14.83 8.42 -13.84
CA VAL A 99 15.36 8.35 -12.47
C VAL A 99 16.19 9.58 -12.10
N ALA A 100 16.86 10.21 -13.08
CA ALA A 100 17.74 11.34 -12.82
C ALA A 100 16.96 12.63 -12.46
N SER A 101 15.76 12.77 -12.96
CA SER A 101 14.86 13.90 -12.67
C SER A 101 13.83 13.60 -11.59
N ALA A 102 13.73 12.36 -11.12
CA ALA A 102 12.78 11.97 -10.10
C ALA A 102 13.19 12.46 -8.71
N THR A 103 12.20 12.89 -7.94
CA THR A 103 12.37 13.04 -6.48
C THR A 103 12.44 11.66 -5.84
N ASN A 104 13.53 11.40 -5.13
CA ASN A 104 13.75 10.10 -4.49
C ASN A 104 13.23 10.09 -3.07
N ILE A 105 12.44 9.07 -2.73
CA ILE A 105 11.86 8.83 -1.41
C ILE A 105 12.37 7.47 -0.91
N ALA A 106 13.28 7.50 0.06
CA ALA A 106 13.79 6.30 0.71
C ALA A 106 13.06 6.07 2.03
N LEU A 107 12.22 5.04 2.08
CA LEU A 107 11.51 4.63 3.28
C LEU A 107 12.43 3.85 4.22
N SER A 108 12.32 4.06 5.54
CA SER A 108 13.18 3.41 6.53
C SER A 108 12.44 3.20 7.87
N GLY A 109 11.71 2.10 8.00
CA GLY A 109 11.00 1.75 9.23
C GLY A 109 9.86 2.71 9.56
N GLN A 110 10.08 3.66 10.45
CA GLN A 110 9.07 4.64 10.88
C GLN A 110 9.29 6.04 10.32
N GLY A 111 10.01 6.16 9.22
CA GLY A 111 10.29 7.43 8.60
C GLY A 111 10.76 7.29 7.16
N ALA A 112 11.09 8.41 6.56
CA ALA A 112 11.61 8.45 5.20
C ALA A 112 12.62 9.58 5.03
N THR A 113 13.40 9.51 3.96
CA THR A 113 14.26 10.61 3.49
C THR A 113 13.83 10.99 2.08
N VAL A 114 13.64 12.27 1.86
CA VAL A 114 13.33 12.83 0.55
C VAL A 114 14.55 13.55 -0.01
N SER A 115 14.87 13.26 -1.26
CA SER A 115 15.91 13.93 -2.03
C SER A 115 15.31 14.45 -3.33
N GLY A 116 15.06 15.73 -3.40
CA GLY A 116 14.35 16.45 -4.45
C GLY A 116 13.24 17.34 -3.89
N GLU A 117 12.37 17.81 -4.76
CA GLU A 117 11.30 18.74 -4.40
C GLU A 117 9.91 18.08 -4.52
N GLY A 118 8.88 18.74 -4.01
CA GLY A 118 7.49 18.33 -4.16
C GLY A 118 7.02 17.23 -3.20
N ALA A 119 7.88 16.77 -2.28
CA ALA A 119 7.49 15.86 -1.21
C ALA A 119 8.09 16.27 0.12
N ALA A 120 7.39 15.97 1.21
CA ALA A 120 7.79 16.25 2.58
C ALA A 120 7.51 15.05 3.49
N VAL A 121 8.26 14.96 4.59
CA VAL A 121 8.09 13.92 5.61
C VAL A 121 7.72 14.55 6.94
N GLU A 122 6.64 14.04 7.54
CA GLU A 122 6.25 14.40 8.89
C GLU A 122 5.98 13.09 9.68
N GLY A 123 6.91 12.77 10.59
CA GLY A 123 6.89 11.48 11.28
C GLY A 123 6.99 10.32 10.30
N ALA A 124 5.99 9.46 10.28
CA ALA A 124 5.88 8.31 9.36
C ALA A 124 4.97 8.59 8.15
N THR A 125 4.58 9.84 7.94
CA THR A 125 3.79 10.24 6.77
C THR A 125 4.67 10.94 5.76
N VAL A 126 4.64 10.46 4.52
CA VAL A 126 5.29 11.10 3.37
C VAL A 126 4.20 11.72 2.53
N THR A 127 4.23 13.04 2.34
CA THR A 127 3.25 13.76 1.53
C THR A 127 3.88 14.28 0.25
N ILE A 128 3.33 13.88 -0.88
CA ILE A 128 3.62 14.41 -2.21
C ILE A 128 2.61 15.53 -2.47
N SER A 129 3.12 16.74 -2.74
CA SER A 129 2.31 17.96 -2.85
C SER A 129 2.44 18.70 -4.17
N ALA A 130 3.14 18.14 -5.15
CA ALA A 130 3.33 18.78 -6.47
C ALA A 130 3.37 17.74 -7.59
N ALA A 131 3.11 18.20 -8.82
CA ALA A 131 3.33 17.42 -10.03
C ALA A 131 4.78 16.94 -10.13
N GLY A 132 5.00 15.73 -10.67
CA GLY A 132 6.34 15.19 -10.87
C GLY A 132 6.41 13.69 -10.82
N THR A 133 7.63 13.17 -10.91
CA THR A 133 7.96 11.75 -10.78
C THR A 133 8.65 11.52 -9.44
N TYR A 134 8.17 10.56 -8.69
CA TYR A 134 8.65 10.20 -7.34
C TYR A 134 9.07 8.74 -7.32
N ALA A 135 10.36 8.48 -7.17
CA ALA A 135 10.89 7.14 -7.03
C ALA A 135 10.90 6.73 -5.55
N VAL A 136 10.10 5.74 -5.21
CA VAL A 136 9.89 5.29 -3.83
C VAL A 136 10.46 3.90 -3.65
N ALA A 137 11.28 3.70 -2.62
CA ALA A 137 11.85 2.40 -2.28
C ALA A 137 11.99 2.23 -0.77
N GLY A 138 12.01 0.97 -0.31
CA GLY A 138 12.22 0.61 1.09
C GLY A 138 10.94 0.29 1.84
N GLU A 139 11.02 0.32 3.16
CA GLU A 139 9.95 -0.13 4.04
C GLU A 139 9.48 0.97 4.98
N LEU A 140 8.15 1.08 5.15
CA LEU A 140 7.49 1.91 6.14
C LEU A 140 6.56 1.02 6.97
N THR A 141 6.94 0.75 8.22
CA THR A 141 6.27 -0.25 9.06
C THR A 141 5.00 0.25 9.75
N ALA A 142 4.86 1.57 9.88
CA ALA A 142 3.69 2.21 10.50
C ALA A 142 3.54 3.63 9.96
N GLY A 143 3.04 3.78 8.72
CA GLY A 143 2.90 5.08 8.10
C GLY A 143 2.21 5.05 6.75
N SER A 144 2.15 6.18 6.07
CA SER A 144 1.40 6.37 4.84
C SER A 144 2.19 7.19 3.82
N LEU A 145 2.02 6.83 2.56
CA LEU A 145 2.35 7.68 1.43
C LEU A 145 1.08 8.42 1.00
N VAL A 146 1.09 9.73 1.10
CA VAL A 146 -0.06 10.59 0.80
C VAL A 146 0.23 11.40 -0.46
N VAL A 147 -0.73 11.50 -1.37
CA VAL A 147 -0.72 12.44 -2.48
C VAL A 147 -1.78 13.52 -2.21
N ASN A 148 -1.34 14.75 -2.06
CA ASN A 148 -2.19 15.91 -1.91
C ASN A 148 -1.60 17.06 -2.75
N ALA A 149 -1.66 16.89 -4.06
CA ALA A 149 -1.15 17.81 -5.07
C ALA A 149 -2.26 18.74 -5.58
N GLY A 150 -1.96 19.62 -6.52
CA GLY A 150 -2.96 20.46 -7.16
C GLY A 150 -3.94 19.64 -8.00
N ASP A 151 -5.17 20.16 -8.17
CA ASP A 151 -6.25 19.54 -8.95
C ASP A 151 -5.96 19.43 -10.46
N GLN A 152 -4.88 20.06 -10.92
CA GLN A 152 -4.35 19.98 -12.30
C GLN A 152 -3.02 19.24 -12.37
N ASP A 153 -2.51 18.75 -11.24
CA ASP A 153 -1.21 18.12 -11.16
C ASP A 153 -1.28 16.63 -11.51
N LYS A 154 -0.33 16.20 -12.36
CA LYS A 154 -0.12 14.80 -12.68
C LYS A 154 1.08 14.29 -11.89
N VAL A 155 0.87 13.24 -11.13
CA VAL A 155 1.86 12.64 -10.25
C VAL A 155 2.19 11.23 -10.74
N GLN A 156 3.47 10.91 -10.91
CA GLN A 156 3.92 9.54 -11.15
C GLN A 156 4.69 9.03 -9.94
N ILE A 157 4.23 7.93 -9.37
CA ILE A 157 4.87 7.22 -8.25
C ILE A 157 5.47 5.94 -8.79
N VAL A 158 6.79 5.83 -8.75
CA VAL A 158 7.49 4.61 -9.16
C VAL A 158 7.79 3.78 -7.92
N LEU A 159 7.14 2.65 -7.78
CA LEU A 159 7.37 1.71 -6.67
C LEU A 159 8.49 0.74 -7.04
N SER A 160 9.58 0.78 -6.26
CA SER A 160 10.78 -0.02 -6.49
C SER A 160 11.16 -0.82 -5.24
N GLY A 161 10.45 -1.93 -4.99
CA GLY A 161 10.65 -2.76 -3.80
C GLY A 161 10.13 -2.08 -2.55
N VAL A 162 8.87 -1.63 -2.59
CA VAL A 162 8.21 -0.90 -1.50
C VAL A 162 7.40 -1.85 -0.63
N SER A 163 7.49 -1.67 0.69
CA SER A 163 6.57 -2.27 1.66
C SER A 163 6.04 -1.19 2.58
N ILE A 164 4.76 -0.87 2.49
CA ILE A 164 4.11 0.13 3.36
C ILE A 164 2.98 -0.55 4.12
N ARG A 165 3.02 -0.42 5.45
CA ARG A 165 1.94 -0.83 6.36
C ARG A 165 1.47 0.37 7.16
N ASN A 166 0.14 0.53 7.25
CA ASN A 166 -0.46 1.55 8.10
C ASN A 166 -1.59 0.93 8.94
N GLU A 167 -1.39 0.85 10.24
CA GLU A 167 -2.36 0.23 11.16
C GLU A 167 -3.65 1.06 11.35
N ALA A 168 -3.65 2.34 10.99
CA ALA A 168 -4.73 3.28 11.28
C ALA A 168 -5.33 3.97 10.05
N GLY A 169 -4.99 3.51 8.85
CA GLY A 169 -5.48 4.09 7.61
C GLY A 169 -4.84 3.49 6.36
N PRO A 170 -5.00 4.13 5.18
CA PRO A 170 -4.39 3.67 3.94
C PRO A 170 -2.87 3.66 3.99
N ALA A 171 -2.25 2.65 3.38
CA ALA A 171 -0.83 2.65 3.07
C ALA A 171 -0.50 3.68 1.97
N LEU A 172 -1.34 3.75 0.92
CA LEU A 172 -1.30 4.80 -0.11
C LEU A 172 -2.63 5.53 -0.14
N ASN A 173 -2.59 6.84 0.15
CA ASN A 173 -3.77 7.71 0.24
C ASN A 173 -3.67 8.86 -0.77
N ILE A 174 -4.39 8.75 -1.88
CA ILE A 174 -4.46 9.78 -2.90
C ILE A 174 -5.67 10.66 -2.63
N GLN A 175 -5.42 11.83 -2.02
CA GLN A 175 -6.45 12.77 -1.58
C GLN A 175 -6.81 13.76 -2.69
N GLN A 176 -5.80 14.25 -3.45
CA GLN A 176 -5.99 15.23 -4.52
C GLN A 176 -4.87 15.15 -5.54
N ALA A 177 -5.24 15.11 -6.80
CA ALA A 177 -4.43 15.31 -8.01
C ALA A 177 -5.37 15.37 -9.22
N ASP A 178 -4.91 15.77 -10.41
CA ASP A 178 -5.61 15.51 -11.66
C ASP A 178 -5.60 13.99 -11.95
N ARG A 179 -4.41 13.41 -11.94
CA ARG A 179 -4.21 11.97 -12.17
C ARG A 179 -2.96 11.46 -11.49
N VAL A 180 -3.02 10.24 -10.97
CA VAL A 180 -1.86 9.55 -10.41
C VAL A 180 -1.55 8.29 -11.21
N PHE A 181 -0.28 8.14 -11.58
CA PHE A 181 0.27 6.93 -12.21
C PHE A 181 1.13 6.21 -11.17
N VAL A 182 0.74 5.00 -10.81
CA VAL A 182 1.55 4.11 -9.98
C VAL A 182 2.28 3.14 -10.92
N THR A 183 3.57 3.38 -11.12
CA THR A 183 4.42 2.58 -11.98
C THR A 183 5.18 1.55 -11.16
N LEU A 184 5.02 0.28 -11.47
CA LEU A 184 5.72 -0.83 -10.81
C LEU A 184 7.04 -1.08 -11.54
N ALA A 185 8.16 -0.77 -10.89
CA ALA A 185 9.49 -0.94 -11.47
C ALA A 185 9.76 -2.41 -11.83
N ASP A 186 10.45 -2.62 -12.91
CA ASP A 186 10.71 -3.97 -13.43
C ASP A 186 11.39 -4.88 -12.42
N GLY A 187 10.91 -6.12 -12.31
CA GLY A 187 11.46 -7.15 -11.43
C GLY A 187 11.27 -6.89 -9.93
N THR A 188 10.53 -5.85 -9.54
CA THR A 188 10.29 -5.53 -8.12
C THR A 188 8.99 -6.15 -7.60
N GLN A 189 8.96 -6.37 -6.28
CA GLN A 189 7.75 -6.75 -5.55
C GLN A 189 7.42 -5.63 -4.57
N ASN A 190 6.16 -5.20 -4.57
CA ASN A 190 5.68 -4.11 -3.75
C ASN A 190 4.48 -4.57 -2.94
N THR A 191 4.35 -4.09 -1.70
CA THR A 191 3.26 -4.44 -0.80
C THR A 191 2.69 -3.18 -0.16
N LEU A 192 1.36 -3.07 -0.19
CA LEU A 192 0.60 -2.05 0.52
C LEU A 192 -0.38 -2.75 1.45
N ALA A 193 -0.32 -2.47 2.75
CA ALA A 193 -1.18 -3.10 3.74
C ALA A 193 -1.79 -2.05 4.68
N ASP A 194 -3.05 -2.21 5.02
CA ASP A 194 -3.70 -1.43 6.06
C ASP A 194 -3.88 -2.24 7.36
N GLY A 195 -4.46 -1.59 8.37
CA GLY A 195 -4.84 -2.22 9.64
C GLY A 195 -6.33 -2.58 9.69
N ALA A 196 -6.71 -3.32 10.72
CA ALA A 196 -8.09 -3.76 10.94
C ALA A 196 -9.03 -2.64 11.44
N SER A 197 -8.51 -1.45 11.71
CA SER A 197 -9.29 -0.31 12.20
C SER A 197 -8.71 1.00 11.70
N TYR A 198 -9.60 1.91 11.28
CA TYR A 198 -9.20 3.25 10.84
C TYR A 198 -9.59 4.30 11.88
N ALA A 199 -8.75 5.32 12.01
CA ALA A 199 -9.06 6.50 12.83
C ALA A 199 -9.81 7.53 11.97
N LEU A 200 -11.09 7.26 11.71
CA LEU A 200 -11.96 8.17 10.96
C LEU A 200 -12.57 9.23 11.89
N ALA A 201 -12.89 10.41 11.34
CA ALA A 201 -13.67 11.41 12.05
C ALA A 201 -15.12 10.93 12.21
N GLU A 202 -15.84 11.51 13.20
CA GLU A 202 -17.23 11.15 13.44
C GLU A 202 -18.11 11.45 12.22
N GLY A 203 -18.76 10.41 11.68
CA GLY A 203 -19.64 10.49 10.52
C GLY A 203 -18.91 10.33 9.18
N GLU A 204 -17.59 10.13 9.17
CA GLU A 204 -16.82 9.80 7.98
C GLU A 204 -16.70 8.27 7.83
N ASP A 205 -16.81 7.79 6.58
CA ASP A 205 -16.65 6.39 6.19
C ASP A 205 -15.48 6.17 5.20
N GLU A 206 -14.74 7.24 4.93
CA GLU A 206 -13.55 7.26 4.05
C GLU A 206 -12.36 7.95 4.73
N PRO A 207 -11.13 7.55 4.37
CA PRO A 207 -10.73 6.45 3.48
C PRO A 207 -10.96 5.06 4.10
N ASN A 208 -11.17 4.04 3.26
CA ASN A 208 -11.56 2.70 3.71
C ASN A 208 -10.82 1.56 2.96
N ALA A 209 -9.63 1.79 2.45
CA ALA A 209 -8.84 0.79 1.71
C ALA A 209 -7.34 1.02 1.87
N ALA A 210 -6.53 -0.05 1.77
CA ALA A 210 -5.07 0.02 1.83
C ALA A 210 -4.47 0.91 0.72
N LEU A 211 -5.10 0.92 -0.45
CA LEU A 211 -4.88 1.89 -1.53
C LEU A 211 -6.20 2.62 -1.76
N TYR A 212 -6.23 3.90 -1.41
CA TYR A 212 -7.40 4.76 -1.54
C TYR A 212 -7.11 5.94 -2.46
N SER A 213 -8.03 6.25 -3.38
CA SER A 213 -7.86 7.36 -4.32
C SER A 213 -9.16 8.14 -4.55
N LYS A 214 -9.06 9.48 -4.47
CA LYS A 214 -10.08 10.44 -4.92
C LYS A 214 -9.77 11.03 -6.30
N ALA A 215 -8.60 10.73 -6.87
CA ALA A 215 -8.19 11.14 -8.21
C ALA A 215 -8.21 9.97 -9.17
N ASP A 216 -8.13 10.26 -10.46
CA ASP A 216 -7.93 9.24 -11.49
C ASP A 216 -6.62 8.50 -11.22
N LEU A 217 -6.68 7.16 -11.22
CA LEU A 217 -5.56 6.30 -10.90
C LEU A 217 -5.30 5.30 -12.03
N THR A 218 -4.05 5.27 -12.48
CA THR A 218 -3.54 4.23 -13.38
C THR A 218 -2.43 3.45 -12.69
N ILE A 219 -2.49 2.12 -12.73
CA ILE A 219 -1.41 1.25 -12.28
C ILE A 219 -0.81 0.59 -13.52
N ASN A 220 0.50 0.78 -13.74
CA ASN A 220 1.22 0.23 -14.89
C ASN A 220 2.61 -0.28 -14.50
N GLY A 221 3.39 -0.74 -15.49
CA GLY A 221 4.72 -1.31 -15.27
C GLY A 221 4.69 -2.84 -15.22
N THR A 222 5.87 -3.45 -15.00
CA THR A 222 6.07 -4.91 -15.06
C THR A 222 6.42 -5.55 -13.73
N GLY A 223 6.55 -4.76 -12.66
CA GLY A 223 6.70 -5.25 -11.30
C GLY A 223 5.41 -5.88 -10.75
N ALA A 224 5.49 -6.42 -9.55
CA ALA A 224 4.33 -6.97 -8.83
C ALA A 224 3.86 -6.02 -7.72
N LEU A 225 2.55 -5.99 -7.49
CA LEU A 225 1.93 -5.28 -6.37
C LEU A 225 0.98 -6.21 -5.63
N SER A 226 1.20 -6.37 -4.33
CA SER A 226 0.27 -7.00 -3.39
C SER A 226 -0.45 -5.93 -2.58
N ILE A 227 -1.77 -6.00 -2.51
CA ILE A 227 -2.58 -5.13 -1.67
C ILE A 227 -3.27 -6.01 -0.62
N GLU A 228 -2.99 -5.74 0.65
CA GLU A 228 -3.53 -6.47 1.79
C GLU A 228 -4.52 -5.56 2.53
N GLY A 229 -5.81 -5.68 2.19
CA GLY A 229 -6.90 -4.99 2.87
C GLY A 229 -7.34 -5.76 4.10
N ASN A 230 -7.29 -5.13 5.28
CA ASN A 230 -7.68 -5.72 6.56
C ASN A 230 -8.87 -4.99 7.21
N TYR A 231 -9.21 -3.79 6.74
CA TYR A 231 -10.29 -2.98 7.31
C TYR A 231 -11.67 -3.44 6.87
N CYS A 232 -11.82 -3.96 5.62
CA CYS A 232 -13.08 -4.43 5.05
C CYS A 232 -12.99 -5.87 4.62
#